data_613202cebc42d50aada22d7321f47e13
#
_entry.id   613202cebc42d50aada22d7321f47e13
#
_cell.length_a   1.000
_cell.length_b   1.000
_cell.length_c   1.000
_cell.angle_alpha   90.00
_cell.angle_beta   90.00
_cell.angle_gamma   90.00
#
_symmetry.space_group_name_H-M   'P 1'
#
loop_
_entity.id
_entity.type
_entity.pdbx_description
1 polymer ?
#
loop_
_entity_poly.entity_id
_entity_poly.type
_entity_poly.pdbx_seq_one_letter_code
_entity_poly.pdbx_strand_id
1 'polypeptide(L)'
;HLGERLGLSAAGIRRHLDNLVEEELTEVVRRRPVTRGSAGSGSGRGRPAKHFRLTDRGRAQFGHAYDDLASDALTALRDVGGSEAVKRFAKVRFERLVADVRPLVEEGESVEDVARKLAEVLDEHGYAATVDRAGQGVQICQHHCPVSHVAAEHPELCEAEQEVFSALLGKHVQPLASIAGGHGICTTNIPLTPVNTNTERSES
;
A
#
# COMPACT_ATOMS: atom_id res chain seq x y z
N HIS A 1 -19.32 2.76 5.67
CA HIS A 1 -17.97 2.25 5.91
C HIS A 1 -17.20 3.02 7.00
N LEU A 2 -16.70 4.29 6.78
CA LEU A 2 -15.91 5.01 7.81
C LEU A 2 -16.77 5.30 9.06
N GLY A 3 -18.02 5.72 8.86
CA GLY A 3 -18.96 5.98 9.95
C GLY A 3 -19.26 4.74 10.79
N GLU A 4 -19.40 3.59 10.16
CA GLU A 4 -19.61 2.30 10.85
C GLU A 4 -18.42 1.92 11.72
N ARG A 5 -17.20 2.07 11.18
CA ARG A 5 -15.94 1.78 11.93
C ARG A 5 -15.75 2.70 13.14
N LEU A 6 -16.20 3.96 13.05
CA LEU A 6 -16.02 4.97 14.10
C LEU A 6 -17.28 5.16 14.97
N GLY A 7 -18.37 4.45 14.71
CA GLY A 7 -19.62 4.61 15.44
C GLY A 7 -20.28 5.97 15.22
N LEU A 8 -20.01 6.63 14.10
CA LEU A 8 -20.48 7.98 13.79
C LEU A 8 -21.51 7.97 12.65
N SER A 9 -22.45 8.92 12.69
CA SER A 9 -23.40 9.13 11.61
C SER A 9 -22.71 9.63 10.32
N ALA A 10 -23.30 9.36 9.17
CA ALA A 10 -22.78 9.84 7.88
C ALA A 10 -22.65 11.38 7.82
N ALA A 11 -23.52 12.12 8.51
CA ALA A 11 -23.46 13.57 8.61
C ALA A 11 -22.28 14.00 9.50
N GLY A 12 -22.06 13.32 10.63
CA GLY A 12 -20.93 13.56 11.53
C GLY A 12 -19.60 13.34 10.81
N ILE A 13 -19.45 12.22 10.09
CA ILE A 13 -18.26 11.94 9.31
C ILE A 13 -17.99 13.02 8.24
N ARG A 14 -19.01 13.46 7.51
CA ARG A 14 -18.84 14.54 6.53
C ARG A 14 -18.29 15.80 7.16
N ARG A 15 -18.87 16.22 8.27
CA ARG A 15 -18.43 17.42 9.00
C ARG A 15 -16.96 17.30 9.43
N HIS A 16 -16.57 16.15 9.98
CA HIS A 16 -15.17 15.93 10.35
C HIS A 16 -14.22 15.94 9.16
N LEU A 17 -14.63 15.32 8.05
CA LEU A 17 -13.81 15.31 6.83
C LEU A 17 -13.71 16.71 6.20
N ASP A 18 -14.79 17.49 6.20
CA ASP A 18 -14.77 18.87 5.69
C ASP A 18 -13.83 19.75 6.56
N ASN A 19 -13.88 19.61 7.90
CA ASN A 19 -12.95 20.32 8.81
C ASN A 19 -11.49 19.92 8.54
N LEU A 20 -11.20 18.63 8.36
CA LEU A 20 -9.84 18.17 8.05
C LEU A 20 -9.32 18.71 6.70
N VAL A 21 -10.22 18.97 5.75
CA VAL A 21 -9.87 19.63 4.48
C VAL A 21 -9.59 21.12 4.70
N GLU A 22 -10.40 21.80 5.52
CA GLU A 22 -10.19 23.22 5.85
C GLU A 22 -8.87 23.45 6.61
N GLU A 23 -8.48 22.50 7.45
CA GLU A 23 -7.20 22.50 8.17
C GLU A 23 -6.02 22.05 7.31
N GLU A 24 -6.25 21.74 6.04
CA GLU A 24 -5.25 21.21 5.10
C GLU A 24 -4.63 19.87 5.54
N LEU A 25 -5.28 19.13 6.43
CA LEU A 25 -4.83 17.81 6.88
C LEU A 25 -5.22 16.69 5.92
N THR A 26 -6.30 16.90 5.16
CA THR A 26 -6.73 16.01 4.09
C THR A 26 -7.05 16.77 2.81
N GLU A 27 -7.03 16.08 1.68
CA GLU A 27 -7.47 16.61 0.39
C GLU A 27 -8.50 15.69 -0.28
N VAL A 28 -9.39 16.26 -1.06
CA VAL A 28 -10.37 15.51 -1.85
C VAL A 28 -9.72 15.04 -3.14
N VAL A 29 -9.64 13.73 -3.35
CA VAL A 29 -9.12 13.13 -4.57
C VAL A 29 -10.25 12.63 -5.47
N ARG A 30 -10.14 12.86 -6.76
CA ARG A 30 -11.05 12.29 -7.76
C ARG A 30 -10.50 10.95 -8.20
N ARG A 31 -11.18 9.86 -7.84
CA ARG A 31 -10.88 8.56 -8.43
C ARG A 31 -11.29 8.63 -9.91
N ARG A 32 -10.36 8.44 -10.83
CA ARG A 32 -10.71 8.20 -12.24
C ARG A 32 -11.46 6.87 -12.28
N PRO A 33 -12.69 6.81 -12.81
CA PRO A 33 -13.35 5.53 -13.00
C PRO A 33 -12.44 4.70 -13.92
N VAL A 34 -12.02 3.54 -13.45
CA VAL A 34 -11.42 2.53 -14.34
C VAL A 34 -12.55 2.13 -15.28
N THR A 35 -12.44 2.51 -16.55
CA THR A 35 -13.38 2.11 -17.58
C THR A 35 -13.32 0.59 -17.72
N ARG A 36 -14.23 -0.11 -17.03
CA ARG A 36 -14.49 -1.51 -17.32
C ARG A 36 -15.08 -1.58 -18.71
N GLY A 37 -14.34 -2.14 -19.64
CA GLY A 37 -14.91 -2.67 -20.86
C GLY A 37 -15.81 -3.85 -20.50
N SER A 38 -17.10 -3.62 -20.37
CA SER A 38 -18.18 -4.50 -20.75
C SER A 38 -19.53 -3.83 -20.44
N ALA A 39 -20.41 -3.87 -21.41
CA ALA A 39 -21.79 -3.40 -21.32
C ALA A 39 -22.54 -4.18 -20.22
N GLY A 40 -22.98 -3.47 -19.19
CA GLY A 40 -23.81 -3.99 -18.11
C GLY A 40 -24.40 -2.84 -17.31
N SER A 41 -25.56 -2.39 -17.76
CA SER A 41 -26.58 -1.61 -17.09
C SER A 41 -26.46 -1.52 -15.56
N GLY A 42 -26.20 -0.30 -15.06
CA GLY A 42 -26.25 0.04 -13.66
C GLY A 42 -25.82 1.47 -13.40
N SER A 43 -26.48 2.44 -14.07
CA SER A 43 -26.36 3.86 -13.72
C SER A 43 -26.96 4.09 -12.34
N GLY A 44 -26.14 3.91 -11.29
CA GLY A 44 -26.47 4.34 -9.94
C GLY A 44 -26.69 5.85 -9.95
N ARG A 45 -27.96 6.30 -9.86
CA ARG A 45 -28.35 7.69 -9.64
C ARG A 45 -27.84 8.14 -8.27
N GLY A 46 -26.62 8.68 -8.23
CA GLY A 46 -26.04 9.26 -7.03
C GLY A 46 -24.83 10.11 -7.36
N ARG A 47 -24.61 11.19 -6.59
CA ARG A 47 -23.38 11.99 -6.68
C ARG A 47 -22.20 11.07 -6.34
N PRO A 48 -21.12 11.03 -7.16
CA PRO A 48 -19.95 10.23 -6.88
C PRO A 48 -19.43 10.45 -5.45
N ALA A 49 -19.08 9.36 -4.77
CA ALA A 49 -18.52 9.45 -3.44
C ALA A 49 -17.21 10.26 -3.48
N LYS A 50 -17.06 11.20 -2.54
CA LYS A 50 -15.79 11.91 -2.34
C LYS A 50 -14.80 10.92 -1.73
N HIS A 51 -13.59 10.87 -2.25
CA HIS A 51 -12.46 10.19 -1.64
C HIS A 51 -11.55 11.24 -1.00
N PHE A 52 -11.00 10.90 0.15
CA PHE A 52 -10.13 11.79 0.91
C PHE A 52 -8.77 11.12 1.06
N ARG A 53 -7.70 11.91 1.04
CA ARG A 53 -6.32 11.48 1.22
C ARG A 53 -5.66 12.42 2.23
N LEU A 54 -4.79 11.89 3.09
CA LEU A 54 -3.95 12.70 3.94
C LEU A 54 -2.99 13.54 3.08
N THR A 55 -2.82 14.80 3.45
CA THR A 55 -1.76 15.67 2.94
C THR A 55 -0.46 15.37 3.70
N ASP A 56 0.67 15.97 3.29
CA ASP A 56 1.92 15.88 4.06
C ASP A 56 1.76 16.49 5.45
N ARG A 57 1.05 17.62 5.55
CA ARG A 57 0.71 18.26 6.82
C ARG A 57 -0.16 17.34 7.70
N GLY A 58 -1.11 16.61 7.11
CA GLY A 58 -1.93 15.65 7.84
C GLY A 58 -1.13 14.46 8.35
N ARG A 59 -0.19 13.97 7.56
CA ARG A 59 0.75 12.92 7.99
C ARG A 59 1.63 13.38 9.13
N ALA A 60 2.12 14.61 9.06
CA ALA A 60 2.97 15.20 10.11
C ALA A 60 2.29 15.30 11.48
N GLN A 61 0.94 15.27 11.56
CA GLN A 61 0.23 15.27 12.84
C GLN A 61 0.44 14.00 13.69
N PHE A 62 0.93 12.92 13.09
CA PHE A 62 1.16 11.66 13.80
C PHE A 62 2.48 11.62 14.58
N GLY A 63 3.26 12.72 14.54
CA GLY A 63 4.47 12.93 15.34
C GLY A 63 5.71 12.27 14.73
N HIS A 64 6.84 12.97 14.83
CA HIS A 64 8.11 12.54 14.23
C HIS A 64 9.13 12.00 15.24
N ALA A 65 8.94 12.22 16.55
CA ALA A 65 9.94 11.84 17.57
C ALA A 65 10.26 10.33 17.60
N TYR A 66 9.28 9.47 17.28
CA TYR A 66 9.53 8.03 17.14
C TYR A 66 10.14 7.68 15.78
N ASP A 67 9.81 8.45 14.75
CA ASP A 67 10.40 8.28 13.42
C ASP A 67 11.88 8.64 13.46
N ASP A 68 12.25 9.77 14.09
CA ASP A 68 13.63 10.19 14.27
C ASP A 68 14.43 9.13 15.04
N LEU A 69 13.90 8.65 16.18
CA LEU A 69 14.53 7.57 16.94
C LEU A 69 14.69 6.29 16.13
N ALA A 70 13.71 5.94 15.31
CA ALA A 70 13.77 4.77 14.44
C ALA A 70 14.81 4.93 13.32
N SER A 71 14.87 6.13 12.70
CA SER A 71 15.90 6.46 11.69
C SER A 71 17.30 6.42 12.28
N ASP A 72 17.51 7.00 13.46
CA ASP A 72 18.79 6.94 14.15
C ASP A 72 19.22 5.51 14.48
N ALA A 73 18.28 4.67 14.94
CA ALA A 73 18.54 3.27 15.24
C ALA A 73 18.90 2.46 13.99
N LEU A 74 18.23 2.71 12.87
CA LEU A 74 18.54 2.05 11.58
C LEU A 74 19.86 2.55 11.00
N THR A 75 20.17 3.84 11.18
CA THR A 75 21.49 4.40 10.82
C THR A 75 22.60 3.71 11.61
N ALA A 76 22.47 3.61 12.93
CA ALA A 76 23.42 2.89 13.76
C ALA A 76 23.56 1.40 13.36
N LEU A 77 22.45 0.74 13.00
CA LEU A 77 22.47 -0.63 12.49
C LEU A 77 23.23 -0.73 11.16
N ARG A 78 23.04 0.25 10.26
CA ARG A 78 23.75 0.34 8.98
C ARG A 78 25.25 0.56 9.19
N ASP A 79 25.64 1.40 10.13
CA ASP A 79 27.05 1.68 10.44
C ASP A 79 27.80 0.43 10.94
N VAL A 80 27.12 -0.43 11.69
CA VAL A 80 27.70 -1.66 12.25
C VAL A 80 27.67 -2.84 11.28
N GLY A 81 26.59 -2.98 10.52
CA GLY A 81 26.33 -4.18 9.72
C GLY A 81 26.05 -3.96 8.24
N GLY A 82 26.21 -2.72 7.76
CA GLY A 82 25.93 -2.35 6.38
C GLY A 82 24.43 -2.36 6.04
N SER A 83 24.11 -2.03 4.79
CA SER A 83 22.75 -2.04 4.25
C SER A 83 22.06 -3.41 4.42
N GLU A 84 22.82 -4.50 4.32
CA GLU A 84 22.29 -5.87 4.50
C GLU A 84 21.74 -6.12 5.91
N ALA A 85 22.28 -5.49 6.95
CA ALA A 85 21.76 -5.61 8.30
C ALA A 85 20.39 -4.91 8.43
N VAL A 86 20.26 -3.74 7.81
CA VAL A 86 18.97 -2.99 7.76
C VAL A 86 17.94 -3.78 6.97
N LYS A 87 18.32 -4.30 5.80
CA LYS A 87 17.45 -5.11 4.95
C LYS A 87 16.95 -6.37 5.66
N ARG A 88 17.84 -7.08 6.34
CA ARG A 88 17.48 -8.27 7.14
C ARG A 88 16.51 -7.91 8.27
N PHE A 89 16.75 -6.82 8.99
CA PHE A 89 15.84 -6.32 10.01
C PHE A 89 14.46 -6.02 9.43
N ALA A 90 14.41 -5.28 8.31
CA ALA A 90 13.19 -4.91 7.62
C ALA A 90 12.41 -6.15 7.17
N LYS A 91 13.09 -7.14 6.60
CA LYS A 91 12.49 -8.40 6.15
C LYS A 91 11.85 -9.16 7.31
N VAL A 92 12.59 -9.37 8.41
CA VAL A 92 12.07 -10.07 9.60
C VAL A 92 10.86 -9.34 10.20
N ARG A 93 10.92 -8.00 10.26
CA ARG A 93 9.79 -7.18 10.71
C ARG A 93 8.57 -7.39 9.83
N PHE A 94 8.75 -7.33 8.52
CA PHE A 94 7.65 -7.45 7.56
C PHE A 94 7.06 -8.86 7.52
N GLU A 95 7.91 -9.90 7.59
CA GLU A 95 7.47 -11.30 7.69
C GLU A 95 6.60 -11.56 8.92
N ARG A 96 6.89 -10.90 10.04
CA ARG A 96 6.04 -10.97 11.25
C ARG A 96 4.70 -10.27 11.04
N LEU A 97 4.71 -9.11 10.37
CA LEU A 97 3.51 -8.34 10.10
C LEU A 97 2.52 -9.13 9.23
N VAL A 98 3.02 -9.88 8.25
CA VAL A 98 2.19 -10.63 7.31
C VAL A 98 2.10 -12.13 7.64
N ALA A 99 2.44 -12.53 8.86
CA ALA A 99 2.48 -13.94 9.25
C ALA A 99 1.14 -14.68 9.03
N ASP A 100 0.03 -14.00 9.24
CA ASP A 100 -1.34 -14.55 9.09
C ASP A 100 -1.75 -14.79 7.63
N VAL A 101 -0.95 -14.34 6.66
CA VAL A 101 -1.17 -14.60 5.22
C VAL A 101 -0.59 -15.96 4.80
N ARG A 102 0.43 -16.47 5.49
CA ARG A 102 1.13 -17.72 5.13
C ARG A 102 0.22 -18.95 5.00
N PRO A 103 -0.74 -19.19 5.91
CA PRO A 103 -1.60 -20.37 5.81
C PRO A 103 -2.35 -20.43 4.48
N LEU A 104 -2.84 -19.31 3.96
CA LEU A 104 -3.54 -19.25 2.67
C LEU A 104 -2.65 -19.65 1.49
N VAL A 105 -1.37 -19.31 1.56
CA VAL A 105 -0.38 -19.72 0.54
C VAL A 105 -0.15 -21.23 0.60
N GLU A 106 -0.03 -21.79 1.81
CA GLU A 106 0.18 -23.21 2.06
C GLU A 106 -1.05 -24.05 1.66
N GLU A 107 -2.24 -23.52 1.80
CA GLU A 107 -3.50 -24.12 1.39
C GLU A 107 -3.73 -24.04 -0.14
N GLY A 108 -2.88 -23.31 -0.85
CA GLY A 108 -2.93 -23.19 -2.32
C GLY A 108 -4.01 -22.25 -2.83
N GLU A 109 -4.41 -21.28 -2.02
CA GLU A 109 -5.37 -20.23 -2.41
C GLU A 109 -4.89 -19.42 -3.62
N SER A 110 -5.83 -18.80 -4.31
CA SER A 110 -5.50 -17.99 -5.49
C SER A 110 -4.64 -16.77 -5.13
N VAL A 111 -3.80 -16.34 -6.07
CA VAL A 111 -2.99 -15.10 -5.91
C VAL A 111 -3.86 -13.88 -5.58
N GLU A 112 -5.10 -13.84 -6.11
CA GLU A 112 -6.05 -12.77 -5.80
C GLU A 112 -6.53 -12.81 -4.34
N ASP A 113 -6.78 -14.01 -3.81
CA ASP A 113 -7.25 -14.18 -2.42
C ASP A 113 -6.12 -13.89 -1.43
N VAL A 114 -4.91 -14.37 -1.74
CA VAL A 114 -3.70 -14.02 -0.97
C VAL A 114 -3.45 -12.52 -0.98
N ALA A 115 -3.57 -11.85 -2.14
CA ALA A 115 -3.40 -10.40 -2.24
C ALA A 115 -4.47 -9.63 -1.45
N ARG A 116 -5.72 -10.13 -1.44
CA ARG A 116 -6.81 -9.54 -0.66
C ARG A 116 -6.53 -9.66 0.84
N LYS A 117 -6.13 -10.84 1.30
CA LYS A 117 -5.78 -11.05 2.71
C LYS A 117 -4.58 -10.22 3.13
N LEU A 118 -3.58 -10.12 2.26
CA LEU A 118 -2.41 -9.27 2.49
C LEU A 118 -2.82 -7.80 2.66
N ALA A 119 -3.72 -7.29 1.82
CA ALA A 119 -4.23 -5.92 1.96
C ALA A 119 -5.04 -5.72 3.25
N GLU A 120 -5.84 -6.71 3.69
CA GLU A 120 -6.54 -6.66 4.98
C GLU A 120 -5.56 -6.54 6.14
N VAL A 121 -4.54 -7.39 6.18
CA VAL A 121 -3.49 -7.34 7.21
C VAL A 121 -2.75 -6.01 7.20
N LEU A 122 -2.42 -5.49 6.02
CA LEU A 122 -1.80 -4.17 5.89
C LEU A 122 -2.71 -3.05 6.40
N ASP A 123 -4.02 -3.11 6.10
CA ASP A 123 -5.01 -2.12 6.59
C ASP A 123 -5.10 -2.13 8.13
N GLU A 124 -5.10 -3.31 8.75
CA GLU A 124 -5.07 -3.46 10.21
C GLU A 124 -3.81 -2.85 10.85
N HIS A 125 -2.69 -2.83 10.11
CA HIS A 125 -1.43 -2.25 10.55
C HIS A 125 -1.23 -0.78 10.10
N GLY A 126 -2.30 -0.13 9.65
CA GLY A 126 -2.32 1.31 9.36
C GLY A 126 -1.84 1.72 7.97
N TYR A 127 -1.63 0.78 7.04
CA TYR A 127 -1.25 1.11 5.66
C TYR A 127 -2.41 1.60 4.80
N ALA A 128 -3.65 1.54 5.30
CA ALA A 128 -4.86 1.89 4.56
C ALA A 128 -4.88 1.22 3.18
N ALA A 129 -4.73 -0.10 3.16
CA ALA A 129 -4.50 -0.86 1.95
C ALA A 129 -5.81 -1.29 1.26
N THR A 130 -5.77 -1.33 -0.05
CA THR A 130 -6.87 -1.84 -0.90
C THR A 130 -6.31 -2.68 -2.03
N VAL A 131 -7.14 -3.58 -2.59
CA VAL A 131 -6.82 -4.35 -3.80
C VAL A 131 -7.75 -3.94 -4.91
N ASP A 132 -7.17 -3.64 -6.07
CA ASP A 132 -7.91 -3.33 -7.28
C ASP A 132 -7.41 -4.21 -8.44
N ARG A 133 -8.28 -4.56 -9.37
CA ARG A 133 -7.86 -5.19 -10.64
C ARG A 133 -7.25 -4.15 -11.56
N ALA A 134 -6.11 -4.47 -12.15
CA ALA A 134 -5.41 -3.63 -13.10
C ALA A 134 -4.92 -4.46 -14.30
N GLY A 135 -5.54 -4.27 -15.45
CA GLY A 135 -5.23 -5.06 -16.64
C GLY A 135 -5.43 -6.56 -16.40
N GLN A 136 -4.37 -7.33 -16.62
CA GLN A 136 -4.32 -8.79 -16.40
C GLN A 136 -3.74 -9.16 -15.03
N GLY A 137 -3.71 -8.23 -14.09
CA GLY A 137 -3.18 -8.42 -12.75
C GLY A 137 -4.06 -7.79 -11.68
N VAL A 138 -3.57 -7.81 -10.47
CA VAL A 138 -4.12 -7.07 -9.34
C VAL A 138 -3.09 -6.08 -8.83
N GLN A 139 -3.57 -5.00 -8.21
CA GLN A 139 -2.72 -4.02 -7.57
C GLN A 139 -3.08 -3.91 -6.10
N ILE A 140 -2.08 -3.96 -5.24
CA ILE A 140 -2.20 -3.53 -3.86
C ILE A 140 -1.87 -2.05 -3.82
N CYS A 141 -2.80 -1.25 -3.32
CA CYS A 141 -2.67 0.18 -3.15
C CYS A 141 -2.66 0.51 -1.66
N GLN A 142 -1.56 1.08 -1.16
CA GLN A 142 -1.45 1.56 0.21
C GLN A 142 -1.59 3.08 0.20
N HIS A 143 -2.67 3.59 0.78
CA HIS A 143 -2.98 5.02 0.80
C HIS A 143 -2.30 5.77 1.94
N HIS A 144 -1.68 5.04 2.86
CA HIS A 144 -0.85 5.53 3.95
C HIS A 144 0.33 4.58 4.16
N CYS A 145 1.47 5.10 4.58
CA CYS A 145 2.60 4.32 5.05
C CYS A 145 2.95 4.81 6.46
N PRO A 146 2.75 3.98 7.50
CA PRO A 146 2.98 4.40 8.88
C PRO A 146 4.47 4.64 9.20
N VAL A 147 5.37 4.23 8.32
CA VAL A 147 6.82 4.39 8.45
C VAL A 147 7.42 5.21 7.30
N SER A 148 6.62 6.05 6.65
CA SER A 148 7.04 6.76 5.42
C SER A 148 8.28 7.63 5.61
N HIS A 149 8.42 8.33 6.73
CA HIS A 149 9.61 9.15 7.03
C HIS A 149 10.87 8.30 7.14
N VAL A 150 10.78 7.23 7.92
CA VAL A 150 11.90 6.29 8.09
C VAL A 150 12.25 5.60 6.77
N ALA A 151 11.25 5.21 5.99
CA ALA A 151 11.46 4.54 4.70
C ALA A 151 12.06 5.47 3.63
N ALA A 152 11.85 6.79 3.73
CA ALA A 152 12.48 7.76 2.83
C ALA A 152 14.01 7.83 3.05
N GLU A 153 14.48 7.63 4.29
CA GLU A 153 15.90 7.61 4.64
C GLU A 153 16.52 6.20 4.54
N HIS A 154 15.68 5.17 4.68
CA HIS A 154 16.07 3.77 4.66
C HIS A 154 15.25 2.98 3.62
N PRO A 155 15.58 3.07 2.33
CA PRO A 155 14.85 2.42 1.24
C PRO A 155 14.81 0.89 1.36
N GLU A 156 15.72 0.30 2.13
CA GLU A 156 15.75 -1.14 2.44
C GLU A 156 14.42 -1.62 3.07
N LEU A 157 13.66 -0.74 3.72
CA LEU A 157 12.33 -1.06 4.25
C LEU A 157 11.35 -1.38 3.12
N CYS A 158 11.33 -0.56 2.05
CA CYS A 158 10.49 -0.78 0.88
C CYS A 158 10.96 -1.97 0.04
N GLU A 159 12.28 -2.17 -0.09
CA GLU A 159 12.85 -3.31 -0.80
C GLU A 159 12.47 -4.64 -0.12
N ALA A 160 12.60 -4.70 1.20
CA ALA A 160 12.22 -5.88 1.98
C ALA A 160 10.72 -6.18 1.89
N GLU A 161 9.87 -5.16 1.88
CA GLU A 161 8.42 -5.31 1.65
C GLU A 161 8.15 -5.99 0.30
N GLN A 162 8.79 -5.51 -0.77
CA GLN A 162 8.63 -6.09 -2.11
C GLN A 162 9.12 -7.54 -2.19
N GLU A 163 10.24 -7.85 -1.52
CA GLU A 163 10.74 -9.23 -1.44
C GLU A 163 9.78 -10.16 -0.71
N VAL A 164 9.21 -9.71 0.41
CA VAL A 164 8.23 -10.50 1.16
C VAL A 164 6.94 -10.70 0.36
N PHE A 165 6.45 -9.67 -0.33
CA PHE A 165 5.30 -9.81 -1.22
C PHE A 165 5.58 -10.80 -2.36
N SER A 166 6.74 -10.69 -3.00
CA SER A 166 7.13 -11.63 -4.05
C SER A 166 7.18 -13.07 -3.55
N ALA A 167 7.73 -13.29 -2.36
CA ALA A 167 7.83 -14.61 -1.75
C ALA A 167 6.46 -15.20 -1.39
N LEU A 168 5.56 -14.39 -0.79
CA LEU A 168 4.22 -14.82 -0.43
C LEU A 168 3.36 -15.15 -1.64
N LEU A 169 3.41 -14.30 -2.66
CA LEU A 169 2.57 -14.45 -3.85
C LEU A 169 3.13 -15.42 -4.88
N GLY A 170 4.40 -15.89 -4.70
CA GLY A 170 5.09 -16.73 -5.68
C GLY A 170 5.22 -16.05 -7.05
N LYS A 171 5.21 -14.70 -7.08
CA LYS A 171 5.24 -13.87 -8.27
C LYS A 171 6.24 -12.73 -8.12
N HIS A 172 6.85 -12.34 -9.23
CA HIS A 172 7.57 -11.08 -9.26
C HIS A 172 6.57 -9.92 -9.17
N VAL A 173 6.64 -9.14 -8.12
CA VAL A 173 5.81 -7.95 -7.95
C VAL A 173 6.53 -6.71 -8.46
N GLN A 174 5.78 -5.74 -8.96
CA GLN A 174 6.32 -4.51 -9.54
C GLN A 174 5.85 -3.29 -8.74
N PRO A 175 6.75 -2.61 -8.00
CA PRO A 175 6.41 -1.32 -7.40
C PRO A 175 6.25 -0.27 -8.51
N LEU A 176 5.12 0.41 -8.54
CA LEU A 176 4.81 1.47 -9.53
C LEU A 176 4.93 2.87 -8.94
N ALA A 177 4.65 3.00 -7.65
CA ALA A 177 4.72 4.26 -6.92
C ALA A 177 5.03 3.97 -5.44
N SER A 178 5.65 4.93 -4.74
CA SER A 178 5.98 4.82 -3.32
C SER A 178 5.77 6.15 -2.62
N ILE A 179 5.12 6.14 -1.45
CA ILE A 179 4.96 7.31 -0.58
C ILE A 179 6.32 7.80 -0.09
N ALA A 180 7.23 6.91 0.26
CA ALA A 180 8.60 7.25 0.63
C ALA A 180 9.38 7.92 -0.51
N GLY A 181 9.05 7.61 -1.77
CA GLY A 181 9.58 8.25 -2.98
C GLY A 181 8.86 9.53 -3.39
N GLY A 182 8.00 10.09 -2.53
CA GLY A 182 7.30 11.36 -2.78
C GLY A 182 5.97 11.22 -3.52
N HIS A 183 5.47 10.02 -3.77
CA HIS A 183 4.14 9.82 -4.34
C HIS A 183 3.07 9.82 -3.24
N GLY A 184 1.83 10.13 -3.62
CA GLY A 184 0.72 10.15 -2.65
C GLY A 184 0.16 8.77 -2.30
N ILE A 185 0.72 7.69 -2.84
CA ILE A 185 0.26 6.32 -2.71
C ILE A 185 1.42 5.36 -3.01
N CYS A 186 1.48 4.23 -2.29
CA CYS A 186 2.28 3.09 -2.75
C CYS A 186 1.39 2.20 -3.61
N THR A 187 1.90 1.76 -4.76
CA THR A 187 1.18 0.86 -5.65
C THR A 187 2.11 -0.27 -6.07
N THR A 188 1.71 -1.50 -5.79
CA THR A 188 2.43 -2.70 -6.18
C THR A 188 1.56 -3.52 -7.12
N ASN A 189 2.05 -3.73 -8.34
CA ASN A 189 1.37 -4.55 -9.36
C ASN A 189 1.79 -6.02 -9.22
N ILE A 190 0.81 -6.92 -9.26
CA ILE A 190 0.96 -8.37 -9.15
C ILE A 190 0.42 -8.99 -10.44
N PRO A 191 1.28 -9.48 -11.34
CA PRO A 191 0.83 -10.11 -12.59
C PRO A 191 0.19 -11.47 -12.28
N LEU A 192 -1.03 -11.69 -12.77
CA LEU A 192 -1.72 -12.99 -12.66
C LEU A 192 -1.28 -13.97 -13.76
N THR A 193 -0.94 -13.45 -14.94
CA THR A 193 -0.38 -14.24 -16.03
C THR A 193 1.15 -14.26 -15.99
N PRO A 194 1.81 -15.36 -16.37
CA PRO A 194 3.26 -15.37 -16.56
C PRO A 194 3.66 -14.31 -17.57
N VAL A 195 4.63 -13.47 -17.26
CA VAL A 195 5.25 -12.58 -18.25
C VAL A 195 6.05 -13.47 -19.20
N ASN A 196 5.57 -13.67 -20.43
CA ASN A 196 6.32 -14.34 -21.47
C ASN A 196 7.52 -13.45 -21.85
N THR A 197 8.69 -13.73 -21.32
CA THR A 197 9.96 -13.09 -21.69
C THR A 197 10.52 -13.69 -23.01
N ASN A 198 9.67 -14.03 -23.96
CA ASN A 198 10.14 -14.41 -25.31
C ASN A 198 10.28 -13.13 -26.14
N THR A 199 11.34 -12.39 -25.92
CA THR A 199 11.85 -11.47 -26.94
C THR A 199 12.61 -12.33 -27.95
N GLU A 200 11.92 -12.82 -28.97
CA GLU A 200 12.57 -13.27 -30.18
C GLU A 200 13.40 -12.12 -30.74
N ARG A 201 14.70 -12.23 -30.59
CA ARG A 201 15.63 -11.47 -31.42
C ARG A 201 15.41 -11.93 -32.85
N SER A 202 14.66 -11.15 -33.61
CA SER A 202 14.69 -11.22 -35.06
C SER A 202 16.06 -10.73 -35.50
N GLU A 203 16.94 -11.67 -35.78
CA GLU A 203 18.09 -11.44 -36.64
C GLU A 203 17.58 -11.28 -38.06
N SER A 204 17.85 -10.13 -38.66
CA SER A 204 17.87 -9.93 -40.12
C SER A 204 18.94 -8.91 -40.44
#